data_c5f69f7089ad31a71950ffda5ba7c0fc
#
_entry.id   c5f69f7089ad31a71950ffda5ba7c0fc
#
_cell.length_a   1.000
_cell.length_b   1.000
_cell.length_c   1.000
_cell.angle_alpha   90.00
_cell.angle_beta   90.00
_cell.angle_gamma   90.00
#
_symmetry.space_group_name_H-M   'P 1'
#
loop_
_entity.id
_entity.type
_entity.pdbx_description
1 polymer ?
#
loop_
_entity_poly.entity_id
_entity_poly.type
_entity_poly.pdbx_seq_one_letter_code
_entity_poly.pdbx_strand_id
1 'polypeptide(L)'
;RSYGIADRVTVMRAGEVQGVSETKNTSITELASQMVGREVFLQVKKDEANPKDEILNVENLWVHDARGLLAVNGVEMSIKEGEIVGIAGVEGNGQTELVEALTGLRKASRGKIMYLGEDIASSTPKNIRRKKIAHIPEDRTNTGLNTQLSIWENLIGNSYFRKPLSSKGIFNLKKVAKHANKLKEDFDIRSPNVSLKVKSLSGGNQQKVVVARELSEDPTLTIASQPTRGVDIGNIEAIHEQLVQMRDDGGAVLLVSAELDEVMAVADRVGVMYEGQIVKWVNPKEVDQSQMGLYMAGVTE
;
A
#
# COMPACT_ATOMS: atom_id res chain seq x y z
N ARG A 1 0.94 4.22 -21.12
CA ARG A 1 0.06 3.77 -22.27
C ARG A 1 0.15 4.74 -23.47
N SER A 2 0.20 6.06 -23.27
CA SER A 2 0.30 7.05 -24.37
C SER A 2 1.60 6.93 -25.18
N TYR A 3 2.70 6.56 -24.52
CA TYR A 3 4.04 6.45 -25.13
C TYR A 3 4.13 5.39 -26.25
N GLY A 4 3.39 4.29 -26.16
CA GLY A 4 3.40 3.24 -27.17
C GLY A 4 2.50 3.47 -28.39
N ILE A 5 1.69 4.56 -28.41
CA ILE A 5 0.67 4.79 -29.42
C ILE A 5 0.84 6.16 -30.11
N ALA A 6 1.34 7.16 -29.39
CA ALA A 6 1.46 8.53 -29.86
C ALA A 6 2.78 8.79 -30.59
N ASP A 7 2.77 9.58 -31.66
CA ASP A 7 3.98 10.05 -32.35
C ASP A 7 4.69 11.16 -31.58
N ARG A 8 3.92 12.02 -30.90
CA ARG A 8 4.40 13.11 -30.06
C ARG A 8 3.69 13.14 -28.73
N VAL A 9 4.42 13.51 -27.68
CA VAL A 9 3.93 13.69 -26.32
C VAL A 9 4.15 15.13 -25.88
N THR A 10 3.10 15.77 -25.38
CA THR A 10 3.18 17.08 -24.73
C THR A 10 3.06 16.88 -23.22
N VAL A 11 4.06 17.30 -22.48
CA VAL A 11 4.04 17.25 -21.00
C VAL A 11 3.46 18.53 -20.46
N MET A 12 2.45 18.42 -19.59
CA MET A 12 1.84 19.57 -18.89
C MET A 12 2.01 19.41 -17.37
N ARG A 13 2.34 20.52 -16.70
CA ARG A 13 2.43 20.60 -15.23
C ARG A 13 1.88 21.92 -14.75
N ALA A 14 1.01 21.90 -13.74
CA ALA A 14 0.36 23.08 -13.16
C ALA A 14 -0.34 23.98 -14.21
N GLY A 15 -0.88 23.40 -15.27
CA GLY A 15 -1.57 24.12 -16.35
C GLY A 15 -0.64 24.68 -17.44
N GLU A 16 0.67 24.48 -17.33
CA GLU A 16 1.66 24.96 -18.29
C GLU A 16 2.30 23.80 -19.06
N VAL A 17 2.62 24.04 -20.34
CA VAL A 17 3.38 23.09 -21.17
C VAL A 17 4.85 23.13 -20.75
N GLN A 18 5.37 21.99 -20.33
CA GLN A 18 6.77 21.82 -19.92
C GLN A 18 7.68 21.41 -21.09
N GLY A 19 7.12 20.74 -22.07
CA GLY A 19 7.85 20.29 -23.25
C GLY A 19 6.97 19.54 -24.22
N VAL A 20 7.45 19.45 -25.48
CA VAL A 20 6.88 18.60 -26.54
C VAL A 20 8.00 17.78 -27.09
N SER A 21 7.87 16.44 -27.05
CA SER A 21 8.88 15.51 -27.54
C SER A 21 8.27 14.53 -28.55
N GLU A 22 9.04 14.13 -29.54
CA GLU A 22 8.71 12.97 -30.33
C GLU A 22 8.96 11.70 -29.52
N THR A 23 8.02 10.76 -29.54
CA THR A 23 8.07 9.55 -28.70
C THR A 23 9.35 8.74 -28.94
N LYS A 24 9.83 8.69 -30.20
CA LYS A 24 11.07 7.98 -30.57
C LYS A 24 12.36 8.63 -30.02
N ASN A 25 12.31 9.90 -29.59
CA ASN A 25 13.45 10.71 -29.17
C ASN A 25 13.45 11.01 -27.66
N THR A 26 12.54 10.41 -26.90
CA THR A 26 12.45 10.59 -25.45
C THR A 26 12.30 9.24 -24.75
N SER A 27 12.36 9.22 -23.44
CA SER A 27 12.14 8.04 -22.62
C SER A 27 10.99 8.24 -21.62
N ILE A 28 10.44 7.14 -21.10
CA ILE A 28 9.41 7.20 -20.06
C ILE A 28 9.93 7.94 -18.82
N THR A 29 11.18 7.69 -18.44
CA THR A 29 11.85 8.34 -17.30
C THR A 29 11.99 9.84 -17.51
N GLU A 30 12.36 10.29 -18.72
CA GLU A 30 12.48 11.69 -19.06
C GLU A 30 11.11 12.41 -19.00
N LEU A 31 10.08 11.80 -19.60
CA LEU A 31 8.72 12.32 -19.54
C LEU A 31 8.21 12.39 -18.10
N ALA A 32 8.48 11.37 -17.28
CA ALA A 32 8.13 11.35 -15.87
C ALA A 32 8.82 12.50 -15.10
N SER A 33 10.11 12.72 -15.35
CA SER A 33 10.88 13.79 -14.73
C SER A 33 10.34 15.19 -15.10
N GLN A 34 9.95 15.38 -16.37
CA GLN A 34 9.31 16.63 -16.82
C GLN A 34 7.93 16.84 -16.14
N MET A 35 7.13 15.78 -15.99
CA MET A 35 5.82 15.84 -15.31
C MET A 35 5.96 16.21 -13.84
N VAL A 36 6.94 15.67 -13.14
CA VAL A 36 7.17 15.88 -11.69
C VAL A 36 7.97 17.16 -11.44
N GLY A 37 8.86 17.54 -12.38
CA GLY A 37 9.74 18.71 -12.29
C GLY A 37 11.03 18.47 -11.50
N ARG A 38 11.35 17.21 -11.23
CA ARG A 38 12.63 16.72 -10.70
C ARG A 38 12.94 15.38 -11.32
N GLU A 39 14.15 14.94 -11.16
CA GLU A 39 14.52 13.57 -11.55
C GLU A 39 13.66 12.54 -10.79
N VAL A 40 13.12 11.59 -11.52
CA VAL A 40 12.29 10.51 -10.98
C VAL A 40 12.98 9.18 -11.22
N PHE A 41 13.18 8.44 -10.17
CA PHE A 41 13.69 7.09 -10.24
C PHE A 41 12.50 6.12 -10.25
N LEU A 42 12.24 5.50 -11.40
CA LEU A 42 11.20 4.46 -11.51
C LEU A 42 11.60 3.18 -10.76
N GLN A 43 12.88 3.04 -10.41
CA GLN A 43 13.37 1.97 -9.56
C GLN A 43 13.56 2.47 -8.13
N VAL A 44 12.94 1.80 -7.20
CA VAL A 44 13.12 2.10 -5.77
C VAL A 44 14.53 1.69 -5.36
N LYS A 45 15.31 2.66 -4.85
CA LYS A 45 16.61 2.34 -4.22
C LYS A 45 16.33 1.71 -2.88
N LYS A 46 16.67 0.44 -2.73
CA LYS A 46 16.58 -0.28 -1.45
C LYS A 46 17.81 -1.17 -1.27
N ASP A 47 18.26 -1.26 -0.04
CA ASP A 47 19.28 -2.23 0.35
C ASP A 47 18.70 -3.65 0.38
N GLU A 48 19.57 -4.65 0.50
CA GLU A 48 19.11 -6.02 0.69
C GLU A 48 18.36 -6.13 2.02
N ALA A 49 17.24 -6.86 1.98
CA ALA A 49 16.46 -7.11 3.18
C ALA A 49 17.28 -7.93 4.19
N ASN A 50 17.09 -7.64 5.46
CA ASN A 50 17.66 -8.42 6.57
C ASN A 50 16.52 -9.02 7.41
N PRO A 51 15.80 -10.04 6.91
CA PRO A 51 14.68 -10.63 7.61
C PRO A 51 15.12 -11.25 8.93
N LYS A 52 14.36 -10.96 10.00
CA LYS A 52 14.57 -11.47 11.34
C LYS A 52 13.53 -12.52 11.71
N ASP A 53 12.89 -12.33 12.86
CA ASP A 53 11.89 -13.27 13.37
C ASP A 53 10.58 -13.22 12.57
N GLU A 54 9.90 -14.36 12.46
CA GLU A 54 8.58 -14.45 11.86
C GLU A 54 7.55 -13.78 12.76
N ILE A 55 6.81 -12.81 12.19
CA ILE A 55 5.77 -12.07 12.91
C ILE A 55 4.36 -12.44 12.48
N LEU A 56 4.20 -12.88 11.23
CA LEU A 56 2.92 -13.36 10.71
C LEU A 56 3.13 -14.72 10.07
N ASN A 57 2.27 -15.68 10.43
CA ASN A 57 2.18 -16.97 9.78
C ASN A 57 0.70 -17.29 9.49
N VAL A 58 0.41 -17.55 8.23
CA VAL A 58 -0.93 -17.93 7.75
C VAL A 58 -0.91 -19.40 7.39
N GLU A 59 -1.77 -20.18 8.05
CA GLU A 59 -1.81 -21.63 7.93
C GLU A 59 -3.14 -22.06 7.32
N ASN A 60 -3.10 -22.62 6.12
CA ASN A 60 -4.24 -23.26 5.43
C ASN A 60 -5.51 -22.38 5.50
N LEU A 61 -5.40 -21.11 5.06
CA LEU A 61 -6.45 -20.12 5.18
C LEU A 61 -7.48 -20.24 4.06
N TRP A 62 -8.77 -20.27 4.43
CA TRP A 62 -9.90 -20.36 3.52
C TRP A 62 -10.86 -19.21 3.79
N VAL A 63 -11.23 -18.49 2.73
CA VAL A 63 -12.12 -17.32 2.86
C VAL A 63 -13.13 -17.32 1.72
N HIS A 64 -14.40 -17.03 2.04
CA HIS A 64 -15.45 -16.86 1.05
C HIS A 64 -15.67 -15.37 0.74
N ASP A 65 -16.02 -15.07 -0.51
CA ASP A 65 -16.42 -13.72 -0.93
C ASP A 65 -17.82 -13.35 -0.38
N ALA A 66 -18.30 -12.14 -0.73
CA ALA A 66 -19.61 -11.65 -0.30
C ALA A 66 -20.80 -12.45 -0.87
N ARG A 67 -20.57 -13.24 -1.94
CA ARG A 67 -21.56 -14.11 -2.59
C ARG A 67 -21.55 -15.52 -2.02
N GLY A 68 -20.62 -15.81 -1.08
CA GLY A 68 -20.42 -17.14 -0.52
C GLY A 68 -19.57 -18.09 -1.39
N LEU A 69 -18.91 -17.57 -2.43
CA LEU A 69 -17.98 -18.33 -3.25
C LEU A 69 -16.60 -18.36 -2.59
N LEU A 70 -15.90 -19.47 -2.76
CA LEU A 70 -14.55 -19.63 -2.23
C LEU A 70 -13.58 -18.72 -3.01
N ALA A 71 -12.99 -17.76 -2.31
CA ALA A 71 -12.07 -16.76 -2.89
C ALA A 71 -10.62 -16.97 -2.45
N VAL A 72 -10.39 -17.47 -1.23
CA VAL A 72 -9.06 -17.88 -0.75
C VAL A 72 -9.12 -19.37 -0.41
N ASN A 73 -8.21 -20.14 -0.98
CA ASN A 73 -8.27 -21.60 -1.03
C ASN A 73 -6.97 -22.21 -0.49
N GLY A 74 -6.89 -22.36 0.85
CA GLY A 74 -5.76 -23.02 1.50
C GLY A 74 -4.45 -22.24 1.42
N VAL A 75 -4.51 -20.91 1.52
CA VAL A 75 -3.30 -20.06 1.46
C VAL A 75 -2.40 -20.30 2.66
N GLU A 76 -1.11 -20.50 2.37
CA GLU A 76 -0.02 -20.59 3.34
C GLU A 76 1.02 -19.54 3.02
N MET A 77 1.38 -18.70 4.02
CA MET A 77 2.40 -17.68 3.88
C MET A 77 2.94 -17.23 5.24
N SER A 78 4.17 -16.74 5.25
CA SER A 78 4.73 -16.11 6.43
C SER A 78 5.33 -14.75 6.09
N ILE A 79 5.50 -13.88 7.08
CA ILE A 79 6.16 -12.57 6.93
C ILE A 79 7.07 -12.38 8.14
N LYS A 80 8.30 -11.90 7.88
CA LYS A 80 9.31 -11.64 8.90
C LYS A 80 9.50 -10.14 9.12
N GLU A 81 10.01 -9.77 10.28
CA GLU A 81 10.53 -8.41 10.52
C GLU A 81 11.62 -8.07 9.49
N GLY A 82 11.63 -6.81 9.02
CA GLY A 82 12.60 -6.35 8.03
C GLY A 82 12.39 -6.94 6.62
N GLU A 83 11.15 -7.37 6.29
CA GLU A 83 10.81 -7.97 5.00
C GLU A 83 9.60 -7.28 4.35
N ILE A 84 9.66 -7.08 3.03
CA ILE A 84 8.50 -6.76 2.21
C ILE A 84 8.11 -8.00 1.41
N VAL A 85 6.98 -8.61 1.76
CA VAL A 85 6.39 -9.71 0.99
C VAL A 85 5.39 -9.14 0.01
N GLY A 86 5.58 -9.40 -1.29
CA GLY A 86 4.63 -9.05 -2.34
C GLY A 86 3.64 -10.17 -2.63
N ILE A 87 2.38 -9.82 -2.88
CA ILE A 87 1.41 -10.72 -3.51
C ILE A 87 1.01 -10.11 -4.84
N ALA A 88 1.41 -10.78 -5.93
CA ALA A 88 1.05 -10.43 -7.30
C ALA A 88 -0.11 -11.33 -7.77
N GLY A 89 -0.96 -10.78 -8.63
CA GLY A 89 -2.05 -11.55 -9.25
C GLY A 89 -3.03 -10.63 -9.97
N VAL A 90 -3.75 -11.17 -10.94
CA VAL A 90 -4.83 -10.45 -11.63
C VAL A 90 -5.97 -10.18 -10.64
N GLU A 91 -6.61 -9.02 -10.73
CA GLU A 91 -7.76 -8.66 -9.86
C GLU A 91 -8.83 -9.79 -9.90
N GLY A 92 -9.38 -10.11 -8.71
CA GLY A 92 -10.40 -11.14 -8.56
C GLY A 92 -9.87 -12.54 -8.23
N ASN A 93 -8.56 -12.71 -8.05
CA ASN A 93 -7.96 -13.99 -7.66
C ASN A 93 -7.92 -14.22 -6.13
N GLY A 94 -8.64 -13.41 -5.32
CA GLY A 94 -8.76 -13.60 -3.86
C GLY A 94 -7.87 -12.68 -3.02
N GLN A 95 -7.12 -11.75 -3.64
CA GLN A 95 -6.26 -10.81 -2.93
C GLN A 95 -7.03 -9.93 -1.95
N THR A 96 -8.19 -9.42 -2.36
CA THR A 96 -9.05 -8.57 -1.53
C THR A 96 -9.53 -9.34 -0.30
N GLU A 97 -10.01 -10.56 -0.48
CA GLU A 97 -10.50 -11.43 0.59
C GLU A 97 -9.38 -11.85 1.55
N LEU A 98 -8.17 -12.08 1.03
CA LEU A 98 -6.98 -12.33 1.85
C LEU A 98 -6.67 -11.12 2.73
N VAL A 99 -6.59 -9.91 2.16
CA VAL A 99 -6.35 -8.65 2.90
C VAL A 99 -7.44 -8.42 3.94
N GLU A 100 -8.72 -8.60 3.58
CA GLU A 100 -9.84 -8.42 4.49
C GLU A 100 -9.81 -9.43 5.66
N ALA A 101 -9.38 -10.67 5.43
CA ALA A 101 -9.22 -11.66 6.49
C ALA A 101 -8.08 -11.28 7.44
N LEU A 102 -6.91 -10.87 6.90
CA LEU A 102 -5.76 -10.45 7.69
C LEU A 102 -6.03 -9.17 8.51
N THR A 103 -6.95 -8.32 8.05
CA THR A 103 -7.31 -7.06 8.72
C THR A 103 -8.57 -7.16 9.59
N GLY A 104 -9.17 -8.37 9.67
CA GLY A 104 -10.38 -8.63 10.46
C GLY A 104 -11.67 -8.05 9.88
N LEU A 105 -11.63 -7.55 8.64
CA LEU A 105 -12.82 -7.05 7.91
C LEU A 105 -13.69 -8.20 7.42
N ARG A 106 -13.12 -9.38 7.22
CA ARG A 106 -13.78 -10.62 6.82
C ARG A 106 -13.34 -11.77 7.72
N LYS A 107 -14.26 -12.69 8.02
CA LYS A 107 -13.91 -13.88 8.79
C LYS A 107 -13.39 -14.98 7.88
N ALA A 108 -12.30 -15.61 8.29
CA ALA A 108 -11.87 -16.86 7.70
C ALA A 108 -12.91 -17.97 7.99
N SER A 109 -13.16 -18.84 7.01
CA SER A 109 -14.00 -20.03 7.20
C SER A 109 -13.22 -21.21 7.78
N ARG A 110 -11.89 -21.23 7.52
CA ARG A 110 -10.96 -22.26 8.02
C ARG A 110 -9.53 -21.69 8.00
N GLY A 111 -8.64 -22.31 8.79
CA GLY A 111 -7.22 -21.95 8.88
C GLY A 111 -6.94 -21.07 10.08
N LYS A 112 -5.68 -20.64 10.20
CA LYS A 112 -5.20 -19.78 11.27
C LYS A 112 -4.41 -18.59 10.71
N ILE A 113 -4.44 -17.51 11.46
CA ILE A 113 -3.62 -16.32 11.22
C ILE A 113 -2.85 -16.06 12.50
N MET A 114 -1.63 -16.58 12.58
CA MET A 114 -0.76 -16.42 13.75
C MET A 114 0.02 -15.13 13.63
N TYR A 115 -0.17 -14.21 14.55
CA TYR A 115 0.56 -12.96 14.63
C TYR A 115 1.25 -12.85 15.99
N LEU A 116 2.59 -12.79 16.00
CA LEU A 116 3.42 -12.79 17.22
C LEU A 116 3.01 -13.90 18.21
N GLY A 117 2.71 -15.10 17.67
CA GLY A 117 2.31 -16.27 18.46
C GLY A 117 0.85 -16.32 18.90
N GLU A 118 0.01 -15.36 18.51
CA GLU A 118 -1.42 -15.31 18.83
C GLU A 118 -2.27 -15.51 17.57
N ASP A 119 -3.28 -16.36 17.62
CA ASP A 119 -4.23 -16.53 16.52
C ASP A 119 -5.21 -15.34 16.47
N ILE A 120 -5.15 -14.59 15.39
CA ILE A 120 -5.97 -13.40 15.15
C ILE A 120 -7.08 -13.60 14.11
N ALA A 121 -7.31 -14.82 13.59
CA ALA A 121 -8.26 -15.10 12.50
C ALA A 121 -9.72 -14.68 12.83
N SER A 122 -10.08 -14.62 14.11
CA SER A 122 -11.41 -14.15 14.57
C SER A 122 -11.40 -12.72 15.14
N SER A 123 -10.27 -12.03 15.05
CA SER A 123 -10.12 -10.69 15.64
C SER A 123 -10.91 -9.63 14.87
N THR A 124 -11.41 -8.64 15.59
CA THR A 124 -12.06 -7.47 14.97
C THR A 124 -11.01 -6.47 14.44
N PRO A 125 -11.34 -5.61 13.45
CA PRO A 125 -10.41 -4.59 12.94
C PRO A 125 -9.82 -3.70 14.04
N LYS A 126 -10.63 -3.37 15.07
CA LYS A 126 -10.16 -2.61 16.23
C LYS A 126 -9.07 -3.34 17.02
N ASN A 127 -9.21 -4.65 17.20
CA ASN A 127 -8.20 -5.45 17.92
C ASN A 127 -6.95 -5.65 17.07
N ILE A 128 -7.10 -5.90 15.77
CA ILE A 128 -5.99 -5.97 14.79
C ILE A 128 -5.15 -4.69 14.87
N ARG A 129 -5.80 -3.52 14.80
CA ARG A 129 -5.10 -2.23 14.91
C ARG A 129 -4.40 -2.01 16.25
N ARG A 130 -4.98 -2.48 17.35
CA ARG A 130 -4.33 -2.42 18.69
C ARG A 130 -3.04 -3.23 18.77
N LYS A 131 -2.90 -4.24 17.94
CA LYS A 131 -1.71 -5.08 17.80
C LYS A 131 -0.65 -4.46 16.88
N LYS A 132 -0.80 -3.18 16.51
CA LYS A 132 0.09 -2.47 15.59
C LYS A 132 0.14 -3.06 14.18
N ILE A 133 -0.97 -3.59 13.70
CA ILE A 133 -1.16 -3.92 12.30
C ILE A 133 -1.86 -2.75 11.63
N ALA A 134 -1.19 -2.10 10.67
CA ALA A 134 -1.72 -1.02 9.87
C ALA A 134 -2.31 -1.57 8.55
N HIS A 135 -3.26 -0.85 7.98
CA HIS A 135 -3.90 -1.22 6.73
C HIS A 135 -4.06 0.00 5.81
N ILE A 136 -3.35 -0.02 4.69
CA ILE A 136 -3.56 0.90 3.57
C ILE A 136 -4.53 0.21 2.60
N PRO A 137 -5.81 0.62 2.54
CA PRO A 137 -6.81 -0.05 1.73
C PRO A 137 -6.71 0.31 0.25
N GLU A 138 -7.17 -0.57 -0.62
CA GLU A 138 -7.22 -0.38 -2.06
C GLU A 138 -8.09 0.82 -2.47
N ASP A 139 -9.29 0.94 -1.89
CA ASP A 139 -10.20 2.06 -2.14
C ASP A 139 -10.03 3.14 -1.08
N ARG A 140 -9.22 4.16 -1.43
CA ARG A 140 -8.97 5.29 -0.53
C ARG A 140 -10.22 6.13 -0.26
N THR A 141 -11.17 6.18 -1.20
CA THR A 141 -12.31 7.10 -1.12
C THR A 141 -13.49 6.54 -0.33
N ASN A 142 -13.73 5.23 -0.44
CA ASN A 142 -14.85 4.58 0.26
C ASN A 142 -14.42 3.95 1.59
N THR A 143 -13.19 3.43 1.66
CA THR A 143 -12.69 2.72 2.86
C THR A 143 -11.53 3.44 3.54
N GLY A 144 -10.69 4.13 2.77
CA GLY A 144 -9.48 4.77 3.28
C GLY A 144 -9.74 6.10 3.97
N LEU A 145 -10.63 6.94 3.47
CA LEU A 145 -10.86 8.30 3.94
C LEU A 145 -12.35 8.59 4.20
N ASN A 146 -12.62 9.47 5.13
CA ASN A 146 -13.92 10.14 5.16
C ASN A 146 -13.79 11.46 4.38
N THR A 147 -14.29 11.47 3.14
CA THR A 147 -14.14 12.59 2.20
C THR A 147 -14.86 13.87 2.64
N GLN A 148 -15.81 13.80 3.58
CA GLN A 148 -16.53 14.94 4.13
C GLN A 148 -15.79 15.61 5.30
N LEU A 149 -14.85 14.91 5.92
CA LEU A 149 -14.02 15.41 7.01
C LEU A 149 -12.79 16.17 6.48
N SER A 150 -12.20 16.95 7.37
CA SER A 150 -10.95 17.67 7.11
C SER A 150 -9.74 16.72 7.04
N ILE A 151 -8.62 17.25 6.56
CA ILE A 151 -7.35 16.54 6.52
C ILE A 151 -6.94 16.11 7.93
N TRP A 152 -6.98 17.03 8.92
CA TRP A 152 -6.57 16.67 10.28
C TRP A 152 -7.48 15.61 10.93
N GLU A 153 -8.79 15.64 10.67
CA GLU A 153 -9.72 14.62 11.19
C GLU A 153 -9.41 13.24 10.60
N ASN A 154 -9.09 13.19 9.31
CA ASN A 154 -8.65 11.94 8.69
C ASN A 154 -7.29 11.46 9.24
N LEU A 155 -6.32 12.36 9.44
CA LEU A 155 -5.00 12.02 9.96
C LEU A 155 -5.05 11.43 11.38
N ILE A 156 -5.94 11.91 12.24
CA ILE A 156 -6.07 11.38 13.60
C ILE A 156 -7.08 10.24 13.73
N GLY A 157 -7.72 9.82 12.64
CA GLY A 157 -8.81 8.84 12.65
C GLY A 157 -8.51 7.54 13.40
N ASN A 158 -7.23 7.15 13.48
CA ASN A 158 -6.77 5.95 14.17
C ASN A 158 -6.26 6.20 15.60
N SER A 159 -5.96 7.46 15.93
CA SER A 159 -5.30 7.86 17.18
C SER A 159 -6.10 8.87 18.01
N TYR A 160 -7.28 9.30 17.53
CA TYR A 160 -8.09 10.36 18.14
C TYR A 160 -8.38 10.15 19.64
N PHE A 161 -8.44 8.91 20.11
CA PHE A 161 -8.72 8.56 21.51
C PHE A 161 -7.47 8.50 22.39
N ARG A 162 -6.26 8.60 21.81
CA ARG A 162 -5.01 8.49 22.54
C ARG A 162 -4.53 9.84 23.09
N LYS A 163 -3.83 9.80 24.23
CA LYS A 163 -3.03 10.95 24.68
C LYS A 163 -1.84 11.14 23.73
N PRO A 164 -1.43 12.37 23.42
CA PRO A 164 -1.89 13.64 23.99
C PRO A 164 -3.02 14.31 23.20
N LEU A 165 -3.60 13.64 22.15
CA LEU A 165 -4.58 14.22 21.24
C LEU A 165 -5.94 14.42 21.92
N SER A 166 -6.34 13.46 22.77
CA SER A 166 -7.56 13.61 23.58
C SER A 166 -7.36 13.12 25.01
N SER A 167 -8.24 13.60 25.91
CA SER A 167 -8.32 13.13 27.27
C SER A 167 -9.80 13.16 27.71
N LYS A 168 -10.30 12.04 28.27
CA LYS A 168 -11.71 11.89 28.70
C LYS A 168 -12.73 12.27 27.62
N GLY A 169 -12.44 11.98 26.34
CA GLY A 169 -13.32 12.27 25.20
C GLY A 169 -13.26 13.73 24.68
N ILE A 170 -12.41 14.58 25.24
CA ILE A 170 -12.23 15.99 24.79
C ILE A 170 -10.92 16.13 24.04
N PHE A 171 -10.97 16.67 22.83
CA PHE A 171 -9.78 16.93 22.01
C PHE A 171 -8.96 18.10 22.54
N ASN A 172 -7.65 17.92 22.54
CA ASN A 172 -6.71 19.02 22.67
C ASN A 172 -6.38 19.58 21.28
N LEU A 173 -7.19 20.55 20.82
CA LEU A 173 -7.09 21.08 19.46
C LEU A 173 -5.68 21.63 19.11
N LYS A 174 -4.96 22.20 20.09
CA LYS A 174 -3.58 22.67 19.86
C LYS A 174 -2.63 21.51 19.57
N LYS A 175 -2.74 20.40 20.31
CA LYS A 175 -1.92 19.19 20.08
C LYS A 175 -2.32 18.46 18.81
N VAL A 176 -3.63 18.41 18.52
CA VAL A 176 -4.15 17.86 17.26
C VAL A 176 -3.60 18.63 16.06
N ALA A 177 -3.70 19.96 16.08
CA ALA A 177 -3.17 20.80 14.99
C ALA A 177 -1.65 20.64 14.81
N LYS A 178 -0.88 20.59 15.92
CA LYS A 178 0.56 20.35 15.86
C LYS A 178 0.88 18.99 15.25
N HIS A 179 0.19 17.93 15.66
CA HIS A 179 0.36 16.59 15.15
C HIS A 179 0.02 16.50 13.65
N ALA A 180 -1.15 17.04 13.26
CA ALA A 180 -1.60 17.00 11.87
C ALA A 180 -0.68 17.82 10.94
N ASN A 181 -0.16 18.98 11.39
CA ASN A 181 0.80 19.76 10.60
C ASN A 181 2.14 19.01 10.48
N LYS A 182 2.61 18.36 11.55
CA LYS A 182 3.81 17.52 11.49
C LYS A 182 3.65 16.42 10.45
N LEU A 183 2.56 15.65 10.49
CA LEU A 183 2.30 14.61 9.48
C LEU A 183 2.16 15.17 8.06
N LYS A 184 1.56 16.35 7.92
CA LYS A 184 1.50 17.04 6.62
C LYS A 184 2.90 17.33 6.06
N GLU A 185 3.83 17.73 6.90
CA GLU A 185 5.23 18.01 6.53
C GLU A 185 6.00 16.70 6.26
N ASP A 186 5.96 15.76 7.20
CA ASP A 186 6.70 14.48 7.14
C ASP A 186 6.34 13.66 5.89
N PHE A 187 5.08 13.74 5.43
CA PHE A 187 4.56 12.98 4.28
C PHE A 187 4.34 13.86 3.03
N ASP A 188 4.85 15.09 3.00
CA ASP A 188 4.68 16.03 1.87
C ASP A 188 3.23 16.11 1.37
N ILE A 189 2.25 16.26 2.27
CA ILE A 189 0.84 16.43 1.89
C ILE A 189 0.64 17.88 1.44
N ARG A 190 0.45 18.07 0.14
CA ARG A 190 0.32 19.40 -0.45
C ARG A 190 -1.06 19.97 -0.24
N SER A 191 -1.18 20.84 0.74
CA SER A 191 -2.41 21.59 1.05
C SER A 191 -2.07 22.95 1.71
N PRO A 192 -2.86 24.00 1.52
CA PRO A 192 -2.69 25.28 2.21
C PRO A 192 -2.72 25.12 3.73
N ASN A 193 -3.65 24.32 4.25
CA ASN A 193 -3.77 24.01 5.68
C ASN A 193 -4.49 22.68 5.90
N VAL A 194 -4.40 22.14 7.11
CA VAL A 194 -5.00 20.84 7.48
C VAL A 194 -6.50 20.89 7.76
N SER A 195 -7.12 22.07 7.81
CA SER A 195 -8.55 22.24 8.05
C SER A 195 -9.41 22.09 6.80
N LEU A 196 -8.79 22.05 5.62
CA LEU A 196 -9.51 21.81 4.37
C LEU A 196 -10.09 20.38 4.35
N LYS A 197 -11.23 20.22 3.70
CA LYS A 197 -11.80 18.88 3.47
C LYS A 197 -10.89 18.06 2.58
N VAL A 198 -10.66 16.81 2.95
CA VAL A 198 -9.73 15.93 2.22
C VAL A 198 -10.14 15.72 0.76
N LYS A 199 -11.41 15.83 0.43
CA LYS A 199 -11.93 15.75 -0.95
C LYS A 199 -11.39 16.85 -1.88
N SER A 200 -10.86 17.94 -1.36
CA SER A 200 -10.28 19.01 -2.18
C SER A 200 -8.85 18.70 -2.65
N LEU A 201 -8.25 17.65 -2.13
CA LEU A 201 -6.92 17.21 -2.51
C LEU A 201 -6.94 16.41 -3.81
N SER A 202 -5.81 16.42 -4.55
CA SER A 202 -5.57 15.47 -5.63
C SER A 202 -5.52 14.04 -5.11
N GLY A 203 -5.76 13.05 -5.98
CA GLY A 203 -5.72 11.64 -5.62
C GLY A 203 -4.43 11.22 -4.92
N GLY A 204 -3.27 11.69 -5.41
CA GLY A 204 -1.97 11.42 -4.78
C GLY A 204 -1.85 12.01 -3.38
N ASN A 205 -2.33 13.24 -3.15
CA ASN A 205 -2.32 13.83 -1.81
C ASN A 205 -3.34 13.17 -0.87
N GLN A 206 -4.48 12.71 -1.38
CA GLN A 206 -5.42 11.90 -0.61
C GLN A 206 -4.77 10.59 -0.15
N GLN A 207 -4.02 9.93 -1.04
CA GLN A 207 -3.30 8.70 -0.70
C GLN A 207 -2.22 8.96 0.36
N LYS A 208 -1.49 10.08 0.26
CA LYS A 208 -0.53 10.48 1.30
C LYS A 208 -1.18 10.69 2.67
N VAL A 209 -2.42 11.18 2.73
CA VAL A 209 -3.17 11.27 4.00
C VAL A 209 -3.45 9.88 4.58
N VAL A 210 -3.83 8.89 3.75
CA VAL A 210 -4.02 7.51 4.19
C VAL A 210 -2.71 6.93 4.71
N VAL A 211 -1.65 7.00 3.92
CA VAL A 211 -0.31 6.47 4.27
C VAL A 211 0.21 7.13 5.55
N ALA A 212 0.13 8.46 5.66
CA ALA A 212 0.56 9.21 6.84
C ALA A 212 -0.18 8.74 8.10
N ARG A 213 -1.50 8.57 8.03
CA ARG A 213 -2.30 8.08 9.14
C ARG A 213 -1.90 6.66 9.56
N GLU A 214 -1.71 5.78 8.59
CA GLU A 214 -1.45 4.37 8.86
C GLU A 214 -0.02 4.15 9.39
N LEU A 215 0.98 4.86 8.86
CA LEU A 215 2.38 4.67 9.25
C LEU A 215 2.80 5.50 10.47
N SER A 216 2.07 6.57 10.82
CA SER A 216 2.45 7.49 11.91
C SER A 216 2.43 6.88 13.32
N GLU A 217 1.89 5.69 13.48
CA GLU A 217 1.77 4.99 14.78
C GLU A 217 2.83 3.88 14.96
N ASP A 218 3.89 3.90 14.16
CA ASP A 218 4.99 2.91 14.14
C ASP A 218 4.45 1.47 14.13
N PRO A 219 3.73 1.06 13.06
CA PRO A 219 3.17 -0.27 12.98
C PRO A 219 4.28 -1.33 12.91
N THR A 220 4.04 -2.51 13.49
CA THR A 220 4.94 -3.66 13.36
C THR A 220 4.73 -4.36 12.01
N LEU A 221 3.48 -4.38 11.51
CA LEU A 221 3.11 -4.91 10.21
C LEU A 221 2.21 -3.91 9.47
N THR A 222 2.54 -3.60 8.22
CA THR A 222 1.67 -2.84 7.32
C THR A 222 1.17 -3.74 6.20
N ILE A 223 -0.15 -3.84 6.06
CA ILE A 223 -0.82 -4.48 4.93
C ILE A 223 -1.20 -3.38 3.94
N ALA A 224 -0.48 -3.29 2.84
CA ALA A 224 -0.67 -2.27 1.80
C ALA A 224 -1.33 -2.91 0.57
N SER A 225 -2.61 -2.62 0.36
CA SER A 225 -3.36 -3.11 -0.79
C SER A 225 -3.46 -2.01 -1.84
N GLN A 226 -2.91 -2.26 -3.04
CA GLN A 226 -2.91 -1.33 -4.18
C GLN A 226 -2.48 0.10 -3.78
N PRO A 227 -1.39 0.31 -3.01
CA PRO A 227 -1.10 1.58 -2.36
C PRO A 227 -0.88 2.73 -3.34
N THR A 228 -0.55 2.45 -4.59
CA THR A 228 -0.28 3.46 -5.62
C THR A 228 -1.38 3.58 -6.67
N ARG A 229 -2.49 2.85 -6.53
CA ARG A 229 -3.59 2.86 -7.50
C ARG A 229 -4.17 4.27 -7.70
N GLY A 230 -4.14 4.75 -8.96
CA GLY A 230 -4.66 6.06 -9.33
C GLY A 230 -3.89 7.23 -8.71
N VAL A 231 -2.60 7.04 -8.49
CA VAL A 231 -1.65 8.02 -7.98
C VAL A 231 -0.72 8.44 -9.12
N ASP A 232 -0.29 9.69 -9.15
CA ASP A 232 0.70 10.16 -10.11
C ASP A 232 2.12 9.67 -9.78
N ILE A 233 2.98 9.64 -10.80
CA ILE A 233 4.33 9.02 -10.73
C ILE A 233 5.17 9.61 -9.58
N GLY A 234 5.11 10.92 -9.34
CA GLY A 234 5.90 11.53 -8.27
C GLY A 234 5.46 11.16 -6.86
N ASN A 235 4.18 10.81 -6.69
CA ASN A 235 3.66 10.33 -5.42
C ASN A 235 3.83 8.80 -5.25
N ILE A 236 3.90 8.02 -6.34
CA ILE A 236 4.22 6.60 -6.32
C ILE A 236 5.58 6.37 -5.65
N GLU A 237 6.61 7.07 -6.14
CA GLU A 237 7.97 7.01 -5.59
C GLU A 237 7.98 7.26 -4.07
N ALA A 238 7.32 8.35 -3.63
CA ALA A 238 7.26 8.70 -2.22
C ALA A 238 6.57 7.62 -1.35
N ILE A 239 5.53 6.95 -1.88
CA ILE A 239 4.84 5.87 -1.16
C ILE A 239 5.76 4.65 -1.05
N HIS A 240 6.45 4.29 -2.13
CA HIS A 240 7.41 3.18 -2.12
C HIS A 240 8.55 3.42 -1.13
N GLU A 241 9.12 4.64 -1.11
CA GLU A 241 10.15 5.03 -0.16
C GLU A 241 9.67 4.87 1.30
N GLN A 242 8.42 5.26 1.61
CA GLN A 242 7.86 5.07 2.95
C GLN A 242 7.71 3.59 3.34
N LEU A 243 7.30 2.71 2.40
CA LEU A 243 7.20 1.27 2.66
C LEU A 243 8.59 0.64 2.86
N VAL A 244 9.56 1.04 2.04
CA VAL A 244 10.96 0.58 2.19
C VAL A 244 11.55 1.07 3.49
N GLN A 245 11.37 2.34 3.85
CA GLN A 245 11.85 2.90 5.12
C GLN A 245 11.26 2.15 6.31
N MET A 246 9.96 1.84 6.28
CA MET A 246 9.32 1.06 7.33
C MET A 246 9.98 -0.32 7.50
N ARG A 247 10.30 -1.01 6.39
CA ARG A 247 11.04 -2.28 6.41
C ARG A 247 12.43 -2.10 7.02
N ASP A 248 13.15 -1.07 6.60
CA ASP A 248 14.53 -0.81 7.03
C ASP A 248 14.59 -0.43 8.53
N ASP A 249 13.53 0.20 9.04
CA ASP A 249 13.35 0.48 10.47
C ASP A 249 12.95 -0.78 11.29
N GLY A 250 12.89 -1.95 10.65
CA GLY A 250 12.59 -3.24 11.29
C GLY A 250 11.12 -3.64 11.29
N GLY A 251 10.25 -2.86 10.65
CA GLY A 251 8.86 -3.26 10.42
C GLY A 251 8.73 -4.31 9.31
N ALA A 252 7.51 -4.81 9.11
CA ALA A 252 7.20 -5.74 8.03
C ALA A 252 6.10 -5.19 7.13
N VAL A 253 6.15 -5.52 5.85
CA VAL A 253 5.16 -5.08 4.88
C VAL A 253 4.61 -6.26 4.09
N LEU A 254 3.28 -6.36 4.00
CA LEU A 254 2.59 -7.15 2.99
C LEU A 254 2.09 -6.19 1.90
N LEU A 255 2.73 -6.23 0.74
CA LEU A 255 2.33 -5.46 -0.43
C LEU A 255 1.47 -6.32 -1.35
N VAL A 256 0.21 -5.97 -1.52
CA VAL A 256 -0.70 -6.65 -2.45
C VAL A 256 -0.99 -5.71 -3.62
N SER A 257 -0.58 -6.07 -4.82
CA SER A 257 -0.80 -5.24 -6.01
C SER A 257 -1.02 -6.07 -7.27
N ALA A 258 -1.89 -5.57 -8.14
CA ALA A 258 -2.06 -6.06 -9.50
C ALA A 258 -1.04 -5.43 -10.48
N GLU A 259 -0.41 -4.34 -10.08
CA GLU A 259 0.65 -3.68 -10.87
C GLU A 259 1.96 -4.44 -10.65
N LEU A 260 2.33 -5.26 -11.65
CA LEU A 260 3.51 -6.12 -11.57
C LEU A 260 4.80 -5.34 -11.32
N ASP A 261 4.95 -4.18 -11.97
CA ASP A 261 6.12 -3.30 -11.82
C ASP A 261 6.29 -2.85 -10.35
N GLU A 262 5.19 -2.54 -9.66
CA GLU A 262 5.20 -2.16 -8.26
C GLU A 262 5.71 -3.30 -7.38
N VAL A 263 5.13 -4.48 -7.53
CA VAL A 263 5.51 -5.65 -6.72
C VAL A 263 6.97 -6.02 -6.94
N MET A 264 7.42 -6.07 -8.19
CA MET A 264 8.79 -6.43 -8.52
C MET A 264 9.82 -5.38 -8.06
N ALA A 265 9.44 -4.09 -8.05
CA ALA A 265 10.34 -3.03 -7.61
C ALA A 265 10.52 -2.97 -6.08
N VAL A 266 9.45 -3.26 -5.33
CA VAL A 266 9.40 -3.00 -3.87
C VAL A 266 9.58 -4.27 -3.05
N ALA A 267 9.00 -5.40 -3.46
CA ALA A 267 9.01 -6.63 -2.67
C ALA A 267 10.39 -7.31 -2.62
N ASP A 268 10.69 -7.97 -1.53
CA ASP A 268 11.91 -8.78 -1.35
C ASP A 268 11.69 -10.22 -1.82
N ARG A 269 10.47 -10.74 -1.67
CA ARG A 269 9.98 -11.96 -2.33
C ARG A 269 8.51 -11.82 -2.70
N VAL A 270 8.06 -12.58 -3.69
CA VAL A 270 6.72 -12.44 -4.26
C VAL A 270 6.02 -13.79 -4.29
N GLY A 271 4.81 -13.83 -3.70
CA GLY A 271 3.85 -14.90 -3.91
C GLY A 271 2.92 -14.54 -5.06
N VAL A 272 2.79 -15.43 -6.03
CA VAL A 272 1.85 -15.24 -7.15
C VAL A 272 0.54 -15.90 -6.83
N MET A 273 -0.54 -15.11 -6.81
CA MET A 273 -1.87 -15.58 -6.47
C MET A 273 -2.72 -15.83 -7.71
N TYR A 274 -3.25 -17.04 -7.84
CA TYR A 274 -4.14 -17.46 -8.91
C TYR A 274 -5.23 -18.37 -8.35
N GLU A 275 -6.49 -18.13 -8.70
CA GLU A 275 -7.68 -18.89 -8.24
C GLU A 275 -7.70 -19.15 -6.72
N GLY A 276 -7.36 -18.13 -5.94
CA GLY A 276 -7.39 -18.20 -4.48
C GLY A 276 -6.20 -18.88 -3.83
N GLN A 277 -5.21 -19.32 -4.58
CA GLN A 277 -4.02 -20.01 -4.09
C GLN A 277 -2.75 -19.24 -4.40
N ILE A 278 -1.72 -19.39 -3.56
CA ILE A 278 -0.37 -18.95 -3.93
C ILE A 278 0.28 -20.08 -4.71
N VAL A 279 0.31 -19.93 -6.04
CA VAL A 279 0.78 -20.99 -6.96
C VAL A 279 2.30 -21.03 -7.09
N LYS A 280 2.99 -19.93 -6.80
CA LYS A 280 4.46 -19.83 -6.89
C LYS A 280 5.00 -18.78 -5.94
N TRP A 281 6.12 -19.07 -5.32
CA TRP A 281 6.98 -18.08 -4.64
C TRP A 281 8.20 -17.81 -5.48
N VAL A 282 8.54 -16.54 -5.69
CA VAL A 282 9.67 -16.12 -6.52
C VAL A 282 10.49 -15.01 -5.85
N ASN A 283 11.75 -14.96 -6.19
CA ASN A 283 12.61 -13.80 -5.95
C ASN A 283 12.46 -12.85 -7.14
N PRO A 284 12.02 -11.60 -6.96
CA PRO A 284 11.82 -10.65 -8.06
C PRO A 284 13.09 -10.33 -8.85
N LYS A 285 14.28 -10.60 -8.29
CA LYS A 285 15.56 -10.44 -8.99
C LYS A 285 15.91 -11.58 -9.96
N GLU A 286 15.22 -12.72 -9.86
CA GLU A 286 15.52 -13.96 -10.59
C GLU A 286 14.51 -14.27 -11.71
N VAL A 287 13.43 -13.48 -11.80
CA VAL A 287 12.35 -13.68 -12.76
C VAL A 287 12.11 -12.41 -13.56
N ASP A 288 11.76 -12.55 -14.84
CA ASP A 288 11.34 -11.42 -15.66
C ASP A 288 9.81 -11.21 -15.64
N GLN A 289 9.37 -10.08 -16.19
CA GLN A 289 7.95 -9.74 -16.27
C GLN A 289 7.12 -10.73 -17.09
N SER A 290 7.71 -11.34 -18.12
CA SER A 290 7.01 -12.32 -18.96
C SER A 290 6.74 -13.60 -18.20
N GLN A 291 7.72 -14.10 -17.46
CA GLN A 291 7.56 -15.23 -16.56
C GLN A 291 6.53 -14.97 -15.47
N MET A 292 6.60 -13.79 -14.85
CA MET A 292 5.59 -13.41 -13.85
C MET A 292 4.18 -13.36 -14.45
N GLY A 293 4.03 -12.83 -15.67
CA GLY A 293 2.76 -12.83 -16.39
C GLY A 293 2.20 -14.25 -16.61
N LEU A 294 3.05 -15.22 -16.93
CA LEU A 294 2.66 -16.63 -17.07
C LEU A 294 2.18 -17.21 -15.73
N TYR A 295 2.91 -16.99 -14.65
CA TYR A 295 2.50 -17.45 -13.31
C TYR A 295 1.17 -16.82 -12.87
N MET A 296 0.96 -15.52 -13.13
CA MET A 296 -0.31 -14.82 -12.87
C MET A 296 -1.47 -15.34 -13.73
N ALA A 297 -1.20 -16.00 -14.85
CA ALA A 297 -2.17 -16.69 -15.69
C ALA A 297 -2.35 -18.18 -15.31
N GLY A 298 -1.69 -18.66 -14.24
CA GLY A 298 -1.78 -20.02 -13.75
C GLY A 298 -0.82 -21.02 -14.43
N VAL A 299 0.11 -20.56 -15.26
CA VAL A 299 1.13 -21.41 -15.91
C VAL A 299 2.35 -21.45 -14.99
N THR A 300 2.59 -22.57 -14.32
CA THR A 300 3.64 -22.73 -13.28
C THR A 300 4.80 -23.62 -13.69
N GLU A 301 4.75 -24.22 -14.89
CA GLU A 301 5.80 -25.08 -15.46
C GLU A 301 6.74 -24.33 -16.40
#